data_626f5289e3ca01191eb3f2712f225f1c
#
_entry.id   626f5289e3ca01191eb3f2712f225f1c
#
_cell.length_a   1.000
_cell.length_b   1.000
_cell.length_c   1.000
_cell.angle_alpha   90.00
_cell.angle_beta   90.00
_cell.angle_gamma   90.00
#
_symmetry.space_group_name_H-M   'P 1'
#
loop_
_entity.id
_entity.type
_entity.pdbx_description
1 polymer ?
#
loop_
_entity_poly.entity_id
_entity_poly.type
_entity_poly.pdbx_seq_one_letter_code
_entity_poly.pdbx_strand_id
1 'polypeptide(L)'
;FKGAKWVGNIGGTVIVIAMFYLLYICLTTQWDAISANLMHKSGTWGLPFVASVIAFFGNSTTVMLNASDYSREMKQGYSAPVRGFSYFMAMVPATVILGIIGAMASTATGIANPINAFAEMVDNKIVLVVTLAFIIFAQLSTNLASNVIPPAYVFMDTFKMKHRTAVILIGILAVATCPWILTNDSSA
;
A
#
# COMPACT_ATOMS: atom_id res chain seq x y z
N PHE A 1 9.30 -2.00 -19.96
CA PHE A 1 9.62 -2.73 -18.71
C PHE A 1 10.83 -2.18 -17.92
N LYS A 2 11.92 -1.73 -18.56
CA LYS A 2 13.08 -1.18 -17.82
C LYS A 2 12.70 0.03 -16.96
N GLY A 3 11.84 0.92 -17.48
CA GLY A 3 11.35 2.09 -16.74
C GLY A 3 10.51 1.73 -15.52
N ALA A 4 9.59 0.78 -15.64
CA ALA A 4 8.75 0.32 -14.52
C ALA A 4 9.58 -0.34 -13.41
N LYS A 5 10.59 -1.14 -13.76
CA LYS A 5 11.54 -1.71 -12.77
C LYS A 5 12.36 -0.63 -12.06
N TRP A 6 12.80 0.38 -12.79
CA TRP A 6 13.56 1.48 -12.21
C TRP A 6 12.71 2.31 -11.23
N VAL A 7 11.50 2.66 -11.63
CA VAL A 7 10.52 3.33 -10.77
C VAL A 7 10.18 2.48 -9.55
N GLY A 8 10.00 1.18 -9.72
CA GLY A 8 9.73 0.24 -8.62
C GLY A 8 10.89 0.15 -7.62
N ASN A 9 12.13 0.09 -8.09
CA ASN A 9 13.29 0.01 -7.21
C ASN A 9 13.52 1.30 -6.42
N ILE A 10 13.44 2.46 -7.08
CA ILE A 10 13.55 3.76 -6.40
C ILE A 10 12.35 3.96 -5.48
N GLY A 11 11.13 3.70 -5.97
CA GLY A 11 9.92 3.82 -5.20
C GLY A 11 9.94 2.94 -3.95
N GLY A 12 10.34 1.68 -4.07
CA GLY A 12 10.48 0.78 -2.94
C GLY A 12 11.45 1.28 -1.87
N THR A 13 12.63 1.78 -2.29
CA THR A 13 13.61 2.35 -1.37
C THR A 13 13.06 3.59 -0.66
N VAL A 14 12.40 4.49 -1.40
CA VAL A 14 11.78 5.70 -0.85
C VAL A 14 10.66 5.34 0.14
N ILE A 15 9.82 4.35 -0.19
CA ILE A 15 8.75 3.86 0.70
C ILE A 15 9.33 3.35 2.01
N VAL A 16 10.39 2.53 1.95
CA VAL A 16 11.03 1.99 3.15
C VAL A 16 11.60 3.10 4.02
N ILE A 17 12.28 4.08 3.44
CA ILE A 17 12.82 5.23 4.19
C ILE A 17 11.69 6.03 4.83
N ALA A 18 10.63 6.35 4.07
CA ALA A 18 9.47 7.08 4.58
C ALA A 18 8.77 6.31 5.71
N MET A 19 8.63 5.00 5.57
CA MET A 19 8.03 4.12 6.59
C MET A 19 8.81 4.17 7.91
N PHE A 20 10.13 4.05 7.88
CA PHE A 20 10.94 4.16 9.09
C PHE A 20 10.93 5.56 9.67
N TYR A 21 10.89 6.59 8.85
CA TYR A 21 10.76 7.96 9.28
C TYR A 21 9.43 8.22 10.02
N LEU A 22 8.31 7.74 9.46
CA LEU A 22 7.00 7.84 10.09
C LEU A 22 6.94 7.05 11.40
N LEU A 23 7.52 5.87 11.43
CA LEU A 23 7.65 5.09 12.67
C LEU A 23 8.46 5.85 13.72
N TYR A 24 9.57 6.48 13.33
CA TYR A 24 10.39 7.30 14.22
C TYR A 24 9.58 8.48 14.81
N ILE A 25 8.80 9.20 14.01
CA ILE A 25 7.92 10.28 14.51
C ILE A 25 6.90 9.73 15.51
N CYS A 26 6.22 8.64 15.20
CA CYS A 26 5.25 8.03 16.12
C CYS A 26 5.89 7.67 17.45
N LEU A 27 7.08 7.07 17.45
CA LEU A 27 7.76 6.61 18.66
C LEU A 27 8.36 7.74 19.49
N THR A 28 8.83 8.82 18.86
CA THR A 28 9.54 9.89 19.57
C THR A 28 8.65 11.05 19.99
N THR A 29 7.64 11.39 19.17
CA THR A 29 6.84 12.59 19.38
C THR A 29 5.51 12.29 20.10
N GLN A 30 4.93 11.10 19.87
CA GLN A 30 3.57 10.79 20.30
C GLN A 30 3.47 9.54 21.18
N TRP A 31 4.59 9.05 21.71
CA TRP A 31 4.62 7.80 22.48
C TRP A 31 3.70 7.83 23.71
N ASP A 32 3.65 8.95 24.43
CA ASP A 32 2.82 9.06 25.63
C ASP A 32 1.33 8.95 25.29
N ALA A 33 0.87 9.63 24.24
CA ALA A 33 -0.51 9.54 23.76
C ALA A 33 -0.85 8.14 23.24
N ILE A 34 0.08 7.51 22.52
CA ILE A 34 -0.09 6.16 21.98
C ILE A 34 -0.15 5.12 23.09
N SER A 35 0.78 5.16 24.05
CA SER A 35 0.85 4.21 25.16
C SER A 35 -0.38 4.32 26.07
N ALA A 36 -0.81 5.53 26.39
CA ALA A 36 -2.02 5.77 27.18
C ALA A 36 -3.29 5.20 26.53
N ASN A 37 -3.41 5.30 25.22
CA ASN A 37 -4.58 4.79 24.49
C ASN A 37 -4.50 3.29 24.18
N LEU A 38 -3.35 2.77 23.76
CA LEU A 38 -3.21 1.35 23.40
C LEU A 38 -3.22 0.43 24.63
N MET A 39 -2.64 0.85 25.75
CA MET A 39 -2.55 0.04 26.96
C MET A 39 -3.86 -0.03 27.74
N HIS A 40 -4.75 0.95 27.57
CA HIS A 40 -5.99 1.06 28.35
C HIS A 40 -7.27 0.73 27.59
N LYS A 41 -7.22 0.53 26.28
CA LYS A 41 -8.38 0.12 25.49
C LYS A 41 -8.38 -1.39 25.27
N SER A 42 -9.44 -2.04 25.75
CA SER A 42 -9.70 -3.44 25.38
C SER A 42 -10.04 -3.54 23.90
N GLY A 43 -9.44 -4.50 23.19
CA GLY A 43 -9.76 -4.77 21.79
C GLY A 43 -11.19 -5.28 21.62
N THR A 44 -11.84 -4.90 20.54
CA THR A 44 -13.14 -5.44 20.13
C THR A 44 -12.94 -6.72 19.33
N TRP A 45 -13.23 -7.86 19.95
CA TRP A 45 -13.19 -9.18 19.31
C TRP A 45 -14.55 -9.50 18.65
N GLY A 46 -14.60 -10.51 17.81
CA GLY A 46 -15.82 -10.94 17.13
C GLY A 46 -15.95 -10.35 15.73
N LEU A 47 -17.16 -9.92 15.36
CA LEU A 47 -17.45 -9.47 13.99
C LEU A 47 -16.59 -8.30 13.52
N PRO A 48 -16.33 -7.25 14.32
CA PRO A 48 -15.44 -6.14 13.92
C PRO A 48 -14.00 -6.60 13.63
N PHE A 49 -13.47 -7.53 14.43
CA PHE A 49 -12.14 -8.10 14.19
C PHE A 49 -12.11 -8.89 12.87
N VAL A 50 -13.11 -9.75 12.65
CA VAL A 50 -13.22 -10.53 11.40
C VAL A 50 -13.36 -9.61 10.19
N ALA A 51 -14.17 -8.56 10.28
CA ALA A 51 -14.31 -7.57 9.21
C ALA A 51 -12.99 -6.87 8.89
N SER A 52 -12.21 -6.48 9.90
CA SER A 52 -10.89 -5.88 9.73
C SER A 52 -9.91 -6.84 9.06
N VAL A 53 -9.92 -8.12 9.45
CA VAL A 53 -9.09 -9.16 8.83
C VAL A 53 -9.47 -9.34 7.36
N ILE A 54 -10.75 -9.41 7.03
CA ILE A 54 -11.24 -9.54 5.65
C ILE A 54 -10.85 -8.32 4.82
N ALA A 55 -10.99 -7.11 5.35
CA ALA A 55 -10.59 -5.88 4.67
C ALA A 55 -9.08 -5.87 4.39
N PHE A 56 -8.27 -6.32 5.33
CA PHE A 56 -6.83 -6.43 5.17
C PHE A 56 -6.43 -7.46 4.10
N PHE A 57 -7.09 -8.62 4.07
CA PHE A 57 -6.91 -9.61 3.02
C PHE A 57 -7.35 -9.06 1.66
N GLY A 58 -8.47 -8.33 1.60
CA GLY A 58 -8.98 -7.70 0.38
C GLY A 58 -7.96 -6.80 -0.29
N ASN A 59 -7.23 -6.01 0.50
CA ASN A 59 -6.16 -5.14 0.00
C ASN A 59 -5.02 -5.92 -0.70
N SER A 60 -4.74 -7.14 -0.26
CA SER A 60 -3.67 -7.99 -0.81
C SER A 60 -4.16 -8.91 -1.94
N THR A 61 -5.46 -9.03 -2.16
CA THR A 61 -6.07 -10.01 -3.08
C THR A 61 -5.59 -9.81 -4.52
N THR A 62 -5.48 -8.58 -4.99
CA THR A 62 -5.00 -8.28 -6.36
C THR A 62 -3.59 -8.79 -6.61
N VAL A 63 -2.70 -8.65 -5.64
CA VAL A 63 -1.32 -9.15 -5.73
C VAL A 63 -1.29 -10.68 -5.67
N MET A 64 -2.13 -11.29 -4.82
CA MET A 64 -2.24 -12.76 -4.72
C MET A 64 -2.75 -13.37 -6.02
N LEU A 65 -3.78 -12.81 -6.62
CA LEU A 65 -4.34 -13.28 -7.91
C LEU A 65 -3.34 -13.17 -9.07
N ASN A 66 -2.48 -12.15 -9.02
CA ASN A 66 -1.47 -11.90 -10.06
C ASN A 66 -0.06 -12.41 -9.69
N ALA A 67 0.06 -13.30 -8.70
CA ALA A 67 1.34 -13.85 -8.26
C ALA A 67 2.12 -14.54 -9.39
N SER A 68 1.43 -15.15 -10.36
CA SER A 68 2.04 -15.74 -11.56
C SER A 68 2.78 -14.72 -12.42
N ASP A 69 2.25 -13.50 -12.55
CA ASP A 69 2.82 -12.46 -13.39
C ASP A 69 4.12 -11.91 -12.78
N TYR A 70 4.15 -11.77 -11.45
CA TYR A 70 5.38 -11.41 -10.76
C TYR A 70 6.41 -12.56 -10.77
N SER A 71 5.94 -13.81 -10.71
CA SER A 71 6.82 -14.99 -10.75
C SER A 71 7.58 -15.13 -12.06
N ARG A 72 7.04 -14.64 -13.19
CA ARG A 72 7.71 -14.60 -14.50
C ARG A 72 9.00 -13.76 -14.47
N GLU A 73 9.05 -12.75 -13.61
CA GLU A 73 10.19 -11.84 -13.48
C GLU A 73 11.28 -12.36 -12.53
N MET A 74 11.00 -13.41 -11.79
CA MET A 74 11.99 -14.07 -10.92
C MET A 74 12.99 -14.88 -11.76
N LYS A 75 14.22 -14.98 -11.26
CA LYS A 75 15.23 -15.86 -11.87
C LYS A 75 14.70 -17.29 -11.96
N GLN A 76 14.91 -17.93 -13.10
CA GLN A 76 14.59 -19.35 -13.28
C GLN A 76 15.49 -20.19 -12.35
N GLY A 77 14.95 -21.33 -11.86
CA GLY A 77 15.69 -22.27 -11.01
C GLY A 77 15.38 -22.18 -9.52
N TYR A 78 14.65 -21.17 -9.04
CA TYR A 78 14.19 -21.16 -7.65
C TYR A 78 13.03 -22.14 -7.42
N SER A 79 13.11 -22.90 -6.32
CA SER A 79 12.04 -23.81 -5.89
C SER A 79 10.78 -23.04 -5.46
N ALA A 80 9.62 -23.68 -5.48
CA ALA A 80 8.36 -23.08 -5.07
C ALA A 80 8.39 -22.51 -3.63
N PRO A 81 8.98 -23.19 -2.62
CA PRO A 81 9.10 -22.63 -1.27
C PRO A 81 9.90 -21.33 -1.22
N VAL A 82 11.00 -21.25 -1.98
CA VAL A 82 11.85 -20.04 -2.03
C VAL A 82 11.09 -18.88 -2.65
N ARG A 83 10.29 -19.12 -3.70
CA ARG A 83 9.44 -18.11 -4.29
C ARG A 83 8.37 -17.63 -3.30
N GLY A 84 7.67 -18.56 -2.65
CA GLY A 84 6.67 -18.23 -1.63
C GLY A 84 7.24 -17.42 -0.47
N PHE A 85 8.42 -17.80 0.03
CA PHE A 85 9.11 -17.05 1.08
C PHE A 85 9.53 -15.65 0.62
N SER A 86 9.97 -15.49 -0.63
CA SER A 86 10.30 -14.18 -1.19
C SER A 86 9.07 -13.25 -1.24
N TYR A 87 7.89 -13.78 -1.64
CA TYR A 87 6.63 -13.01 -1.59
C TYR A 87 6.25 -12.63 -0.18
N PHE A 88 6.33 -13.60 0.75
CA PHE A 88 6.05 -13.33 2.15
C PHE A 88 6.93 -12.20 2.69
N MET A 89 8.25 -12.26 2.47
CA MET A 89 9.18 -11.24 2.93
C MET A 89 9.00 -9.89 2.26
N ALA A 90 8.56 -9.86 1.00
CA ALA A 90 8.31 -8.62 0.29
C ALA A 90 7.03 -7.91 0.76
N MET A 91 5.99 -8.65 1.13
CA MET A 91 4.66 -8.08 1.38
C MET A 91 4.33 -7.97 2.87
N VAL A 92 4.49 -9.05 3.62
CA VAL A 92 3.94 -9.14 4.98
C VAL A 92 4.62 -8.16 5.95
N PRO A 93 5.96 -8.09 6.04
CA PRO A 93 6.61 -7.17 6.97
C PRO A 93 6.26 -5.71 6.69
N ALA A 94 6.29 -5.29 5.42
CA ALA A 94 5.96 -3.92 5.06
C ALA A 94 4.52 -3.57 5.40
N THR A 95 3.57 -4.45 5.09
CA THR A 95 2.15 -4.24 5.37
C THR A 95 1.86 -4.20 6.88
N VAL A 96 2.49 -5.09 7.66
CA VAL A 96 2.35 -5.10 9.12
C VAL A 96 2.91 -3.81 9.74
N ILE A 97 4.11 -3.39 9.34
CA ILE A 97 4.72 -2.16 9.86
C ILE A 97 3.87 -0.94 9.49
N LEU A 98 3.41 -0.82 8.25
CA LEU A 98 2.53 0.27 7.83
C LEU A 98 1.19 0.25 8.57
N GLY A 99 0.62 -0.92 8.83
CA GLY A 99 -0.59 -1.07 9.64
C GLY A 99 -0.38 -0.60 11.09
N ILE A 100 0.74 -0.96 11.70
CA ILE A 100 1.12 -0.49 13.04
C ILE A 100 1.29 1.03 13.05
N ILE A 101 2.03 1.60 12.10
CA ILE A 101 2.23 3.06 11.99
C ILE A 101 0.89 3.78 11.84
N GLY A 102 0.00 3.28 10.96
CA GLY A 102 -1.33 3.85 10.78
C GLY A 102 -2.18 3.80 12.04
N ALA A 103 -2.16 2.67 12.77
CA ALA A 103 -2.86 2.52 14.04
C ALA A 103 -2.29 3.47 15.12
N MET A 104 -0.98 3.61 15.18
CA MET A 104 -0.31 4.53 16.11
C MET A 104 -0.68 5.99 15.81
N ALA A 105 -0.62 6.41 14.55
CA ALA A 105 -0.97 7.76 14.14
C ALA A 105 -2.43 8.09 14.43
N SER A 106 -3.34 7.17 14.08
CA SER A 106 -4.77 7.32 14.35
C SER A 106 -5.07 7.38 15.86
N THR A 107 -4.36 6.58 16.67
CA THR A 107 -4.51 6.58 18.11
C THR A 107 -4.00 7.88 18.75
N ALA A 108 -2.90 8.43 18.24
CA ALA A 108 -2.31 9.67 18.74
C ALA A 108 -3.17 10.90 18.46
N THR A 109 -3.76 10.96 17.26
CA THR A 109 -4.50 12.15 16.79
C THR A 109 -6.02 12.03 16.92
N GLY A 110 -6.55 10.83 17.06
CA GLY A 110 -7.99 10.55 16.99
C GLY A 110 -8.55 10.59 15.56
N ILE A 111 -7.72 10.79 14.54
CA ILE A 111 -8.11 10.90 13.14
C ILE A 111 -8.02 9.52 12.48
N ALA A 112 -9.14 9.03 11.92
CA ALA A 112 -9.21 7.70 11.30
C ALA A 112 -8.37 7.60 10.01
N ASN A 113 -8.28 8.69 9.23
CA ASN A 113 -7.48 8.70 8.00
C ASN A 113 -5.99 8.90 8.34
N PRO A 114 -5.12 7.90 8.05
CA PRO A 114 -3.70 7.97 8.43
C PRO A 114 -2.95 9.13 7.76
N ILE A 115 -3.31 9.54 6.55
CA ILE A 115 -2.66 10.67 5.86
C ILE A 115 -2.96 11.98 6.60
N ASN A 116 -4.21 12.18 7.00
CA ASN A 116 -4.61 13.35 7.77
C ASN A 116 -4.01 13.32 9.19
N ALA A 117 -3.94 12.14 9.80
CA ALA A 117 -3.27 11.95 11.09
C ALA A 117 -1.78 12.36 11.02
N PHE A 118 -1.06 11.95 9.99
CA PHE A 118 0.33 12.38 9.80
C PHE A 118 0.46 13.87 9.50
N ALA A 119 -0.46 14.45 8.75
CA ALA A 119 -0.47 15.89 8.48
C ALA A 119 -0.61 16.71 9.77
N GLU A 120 -1.38 16.21 10.73
CA GLU A 120 -1.55 16.84 12.05
C GLU A 120 -0.29 16.67 12.95
N MET A 121 0.42 15.54 12.81
CA MET A 121 1.60 15.24 13.63
C MET A 121 2.87 15.99 13.20
N VAL A 122 2.91 16.56 12.00
CA VAL A 122 4.11 17.17 11.43
C VAL A 122 3.99 18.70 11.39
N ASP A 123 4.58 19.37 12.37
CA ASP A 123 4.55 20.83 12.48
C ASP A 123 5.31 21.54 11.35
N ASN A 124 6.40 20.93 10.88
CA ASN A 124 7.22 21.53 9.84
C ASN A 124 6.61 21.36 8.45
N LYS A 125 6.14 22.48 7.86
CA LYS A 125 5.50 22.48 6.55
C LYS A 125 6.36 21.92 5.40
N ILE A 126 7.68 22.10 5.44
CA ILE A 126 8.58 21.57 4.41
C ILE A 126 8.64 20.04 4.53
N VAL A 127 8.80 19.53 5.75
CA VAL A 127 8.80 18.10 6.04
C VAL A 127 7.47 17.49 5.63
N LEU A 128 6.35 18.14 5.96
CA LEU A 128 5.01 17.70 5.57
C LEU A 128 4.88 17.59 4.04
N VAL A 129 5.24 18.62 3.29
CA VAL A 129 5.15 18.60 1.81
C VAL A 129 6.01 17.49 1.22
N VAL A 130 7.24 17.31 1.71
CA VAL A 130 8.13 16.24 1.26
C VAL A 130 7.56 14.87 1.56
N THR A 131 7.02 14.67 2.77
CA THR A 131 6.39 13.39 3.18
C THR A 131 5.16 13.09 2.32
N LEU A 132 4.28 14.06 2.11
CA LEU A 132 3.10 13.89 1.24
C LEU A 132 3.50 13.59 -0.21
N ALA A 133 4.52 14.24 -0.74
CA ALA A 133 5.05 13.96 -2.07
C ALA A 133 5.57 12.51 -2.17
N PHE A 134 6.26 12.01 -1.13
CA PHE A 134 6.69 10.62 -1.06
C PHE A 134 5.51 9.63 -0.96
N ILE A 135 4.48 9.94 -0.19
CA ILE A 135 3.27 9.11 -0.11
C ILE A 135 2.59 9.04 -1.48
N ILE A 136 2.42 10.16 -2.18
CA ILE A 136 1.85 10.20 -3.53
C ILE A 136 2.68 9.34 -4.50
N PHE A 137 4.00 9.49 -4.48
CA PHE A 137 4.88 8.71 -5.34
C PHE A 137 4.81 7.21 -5.02
N ALA A 138 4.76 6.85 -3.74
CA ALA A 138 4.59 5.48 -3.27
C ALA A 138 3.28 4.88 -3.77
N GLN A 139 2.17 5.59 -3.62
CA GLN A 139 0.85 5.17 -4.10
C GLN A 139 0.81 4.99 -5.61
N LEU A 140 1.38 5.93 -6.37
CA LEU A 140 1.45 5.83 -7.83
C LEU A 140 2.27 4.62 -8.28
N SER A 141 3.44 4.40 -7.69
CA SER A 141 4.32 3.28 -8.06
C SER A 141 3.69 1.93 -7.71
N THR A 142 3.09 1.79 -6.55
CA THR A 142 2.42 0.58 -6.09
C THR A 142 1.18 0.29 -6.94
N ASN A 143 0.36 1.31 -7.20
CA ASN A 143 -0.84 1.16 -8.02
C ASN A 143 -0.50 0.75 -9.47
N LEU A 144 0.55 1.34 -10.05
CA LEU A 144 1.03 0.94 -11.37
C LEU A 144 1.44 -0.54 -11.40
N ALA A 145 2.19 -0.98 -10.41
CA ALA A 145 2.67 -2.36 -10.33
C ALA A 145 1.54 -3.37 -10.09
N SER A 146 0.59 -3.05 -9.21
CA SER A 146 -0.44 -4.01 -8.77
C SER A 146 -1.71 -3.97 -9.61
N ASN A 147 -2.12 -2.81 -10.10
CA ASN A 147 -3.44 -2.62 -10.69
C ASN A 147 -3.42 -2.26 -12.18
N VAL A 148 -2.28 -1.91 -12.75
CA VAL A 148 -2.17 -1.58 -14.18
C VAL A 148 -1.44 -2.67 -14.97
N ILE A 149 -0.30 -3.11 -14.48
CA ILE A 149 0.54 -4.07 -15.22
C ILE A 149 -0.15 -5.43 -15.39
N PRO A 150 -0.70 -6.09 -14.35
CA PRO A 150 -1.31 -7.40 -14.49
C PRO A 150 -2.53 -7.40 -15.42
N PRO A 151 -3.52 -6.49 -15.29
CA PRO A 151 -4.61 -6.41 -16.24
C PRO A 151 -4.15 -6.14 -17.67
N ALA A 152 -3.06 -5.36 -17.85
CA ALA A 152 -2.51 -5.12 -19.19
C ALA A 152 -2.03 -6.42 -19.85
N TYR A 153 -1.43 -7.33 -19.10
CA TYR A 153 -1.07 -8.65 -19.62
C TYR A 153 -2.29 -9.46 -20.05
N VAL A 154 -3.35 -9.47 -19.22
CA VAL A 154 -4.60 -10.16 -19.58
C VAL A 154 -5.18 -9.61 -20.87
N PHE A 155 -5.23 -8.28 -21.03
CA PHE A 155 -5.73 -7.65 -22.26
C PHE A 155 -4.86 -7.97 -23.47
N MET A 156 -3.53 -7.96 -23.30
CA MET A 156 -2.60 -8.35 -24.37
C MET A 156 -2.79 -9.79 -24.79
N ASP A 157 -2.93 -10.70 -23.85
CA ASP A 157 -3.06 -12.13 -24.13
C ASP A 157 -4.42 -12.49 -24.71
N THR A 158 -5.50 -11.87 -24.21
CA THR A 158 -6.87 -12.13 -24.64
C THR A 158 -7.18 -11.50 -25.99
N PHE A 159 -6.87 -10.23 -26.15
CA PHE A 159 -7.25 -9.44 -27.33
C PHE A 159 -6.11 -9.24 -28.34
N LYS A 160 -4.95 -9.86 -28.09
CA LYS A 160 -3.75 -9.77 -28.95
C LYS A 160 -3.33 -8.33 -29.26
N MET A 161 -3.60 -7.41 -28.32
CA MET A 161 -3.29 -6.00 -28.50
C MET A 161 -1.89 -5.63 -28.01
N LYS A 162 -1.40 -4.47 -28.44
CA LYS A 162 -0.10 -3.94 -27.99
C LYS A 162 -0.20 -3.46 -26.54
N HIS A 163 0.88 -3.62 -25.77
CA HIS A 163 0.98 -3.18 -24.35
C HIS A 163 0.48 -1.74 -24.15
N ARG A 164 0.89 -0.80 -24.98
CA ARG A 164 0.46 0.61 -24.87
C ARG A 164 -1.06 0.76 -24.96
N THR A 165 -1.70 0.06 -25.90
CA THR A 165 -3.16 0.09 -26.07
C THR A 165 -3.86 -0.52 -24.87
N ALA A 166 -3.37 -1.65 -24.35
CA ALA A 166 -3.89 -2.30 -23.17
C ALA A 166 -3.85 -1.37 -21.94
N VAL A 167 -2.72 -0.73 -21.68
CA VAL A 167 -2.56 0.21 -20.56
C VAL A 167 -3.51 1.42 -20.68
N ILE A 168 -3.66 1.98 -21.87
CA ILE A 168 -4.58 3.11 -22.12
C ILE A 168 -6.03 2.70 -21.85
N LEU A 169 -6.45 1.53 -22.35
CA LEU A 169 -7.81 1.02 -22.11
C LEU A 169 -8.09 0.77 -20.63
N ILE A 170 -7.14 0.21 -19.91
CA ILE A 170 -7.25 0.01 -18.45
C ILE A 170 -7.38 1.35 -17.74
N GLY A 171 -6.59 2.36 -18.12
CA GLY A 171 -6.70 3.70 -17.56
C GLY A 171 -8.09 4.32 -17.82
N ILE A 172 -8.62 4.18 -19.02
CA ILE A 172 -9.98 4.65 -19.34
C ILE A 172 -11.03 3.91 -18.49
N LEU A 173 -10.94 2.58 -18.41
CA LEU A 173 -11.85 1.78 -17.59
C LEU A 173 -11.77 2.15 -16.11
N ALA A 174 -10.58 2.35 -15.58
CA ALA A 174 -10.37 2.76 -14.19
C ALA A 174 -11.02 4.13 -13.89
N VAL A 175 -10.94 5.08 -14.80
CA VAL A 175 -11.63 6.37 -14.66
C VAL A 175 -13.14 6.19 -14.78
N ALA A 176 -13.61 5.36 -15.73
CA ALA A 176 -15.04 5.11 -15.95
C ALA A 176 -15.74 4.44 -14.75
N THR A 177 -15.02 3.72 -13.89
CA THR A 177 -15.57 3.14 -12.65
C THR A 177 -15.80 4.19 -11.53
N CYS A 178 -15.41 5.45 -11.75
CA CYS A 178 -15.60 6.55 -10.80
C CYS A 178 -15.17 6.20 -9.36
N PRO A 179 -13.93 5.71 -9.13
CA PRO A 179 -13.51 5.19 -7.82
C PRO A 179 -13.58 6.24 -6.69
N TRP A 180 -13.55 7.51 -7.02
CA TRP A 180 -13.72 8.62 -6.06
C TRP A 180 -15.11 8.66 -5.40
N ILE A 181 -16.15 8.10 -6.02
CA ILE A 181 -17.48 7.98 -5.41
C ILE A 181 -17.40 6.97 -4.26
N LEU A 182 -16.78 5.82 -4.49
CA LEU A 182 -16.63 4.76 -3.48
C LEU A 182 -15.76 5.21 -2.28
N THR A 183 -14.76 6.05 -2.51
CA THR A 183 -13.91 6.57 -1.43
C THR A 183 -14.60 7.61 -0.59
N ASN A 184 -15.50 8.42 -1.14
CA ASN A 184 -16.28 9.39 -0.39
C ASN A 184 -17.31 8.72 0.53
N ASP A 185 -17.95 7.65 0.07
CA ASP A 185 -18.94 6.90 0.88
C ASP A 185 -18.28 6.08 2.01
N SER A 186 -17.03 5.67 1.85
CA SER A 186 -16.28 4.92 2.88
C SER A 186 -15.66 5.80 3.97
N SER A 187 -15.67 7.13 3.79
CA SER A 187 -15.13 8.11 4.74
C SER A 187 -16.23 8.81 5.57
N ALA A 188 -17.49 8.47 5.34
CA ALA A 188 -18.65 8.90 6.12
C ALA A 188 -19.00 7.86 7.19
#